data_2a8042999290f621dd94d4cef4201594
#
_entry.id   2a8042999290f621dd94d4cef4201594
#
_cell.length_a   1.000
_cell.length_b   1.000
_cell.length_c   1.000
_cell.angle_alpha   90.00
_cell.angle_beta   90.00
_cell.angle_gamma   90.00
#
_symmetry.space_group_name_H-M   'P 1'
#
loop_
_entity.id
_entity.type
_entity.pdbx_description
1 polymer ?
#
loop_
_entity_poly.entity_id
_entity_poly.type
_entity_poly.pdbx_seq_one_letter_code
_entity_poly.pdbx_strand_id
1 'polypeptide(L)'
;GKPMYIATTTGTSDTDRVSAMIKNAIYGVIAAKADGIANPTVGIANIDGARQTEKALLALAENGYSFNFANSLRSDGGLVMRGNDLLAGSPDVMVMDSLTGNLMMKIFSAYTTGGNYESLGYGYGPGIGEHFDSLVMIISRASGSPVIAGAIEYASTLVMNNWKAVRTTEFEHAYSAGLKKVLEDAKPVKKTDAAVEDVKMPEKEIVTAQIPGIEVMDLEDAVVVLWKAGIYAESGMGCTGPIVLMSEANKEKSYDLLKEAGYVG
;
A
#
# COMPACT_ATOMS: atom_id res chain seq x y z
N GLY A 1 7.54 13.09 -18.66
CA GLY A 1 7.04 12.74 -17.32
C GLY A 1 7.84 13.51 -16.27
N LYS A 2 7.29 13.65 -15.10
CA LYS A 2 7.98 14.21 -13.93
C LYS A 2 8.55 13.07 -13.09
N PRO A 3 9.60 13.31 -12.29
CA PRO A 3 10.09 12.36 -11.30
C PRO A 3 8.97 11.96 -10.33
N MET A 4 8.99 10.70 -9.87
CA MET A 4 8.05 10.16 -8.90
C MET A 4 8.83 9.43 -7.81
N TYR A 5 8.43 9.63 -6.55
CA TYR A 5 8.99 8.89 -5.42
C TYR A 5 8.28 7.55 -5.30
N ILE A 6 9.00 6.47 -5.48
CA ILE A 6 8.48 5.13 -5.20
C ILE A 6 8.71 4.86 -3.72
N ALA A 7 7.67 5.07 -2.92
CA ALA A 7 7.71 4.86 -1.47
C ALA A 7 7.53 3.39 -1.15
N THR A 8 8.63 2.69 -1.18
CA THR A 8 8.78 1.28 -0.86
C THR A 8 9.99 1.15 0.04
N THR A 9 9.91 0.49 1.16
CA THR A 9 11.02 0.49 2.09
C THR A 9 11.89 -0.75 2.01
N THR A 10 13.15 -0.49 2.33
CA THR A 10 14.14 -1.49 2.60
C THR A 10 14.57 -1.35 4.07
N GLY A 11 14.01 -2.07 4.97
CA GLY A 11 14.62 -2.27 6.27
C GLY A 11 14.15 -1.42 7.47
N THR A 12 13.38 -0.35 7.28
CA THR A 12 12.73 0.40 8.39
C THR A 12 11.23 0.17 8.45
N SER A 13 10.71 -0.61 7.52
CA SER A 13 9.31 -0.96 7.44
C SER A 13 8.94 -1.99 8.50
N ASP A 14 7.66 -2.08 8.69
CA ASP A 14 7.04 -3.15 9.46
C ASP A 14 7.13 -4.48 8.72
N THR A 15 7.05 -5.59 9.44
CA THR A 15 6.87 -6.92 8.86
C THR A 15 5.47 -7.13 8.31
N ASP A 16 4.50 -6.39 8.82
CA ASP A 16 3.15 -6.34 8.27
C ASP A 16 3.09 -5.42 7.05
N ARG A 17 2.50 -5.91 5.96
CA ARG A 17 2.46 -5.22 4.68
C ARG A 17 1.69 -3.90 4.75
N VAL A 18 0.51 -3.89 5.33
CA VAL A 18 -0.34 -2.70 5.41
C VAL A 18 0.29 -1.65 6.31
N SER A 19 0.79 -2.05 7.48
CA SER A 19 1.55 -1.16 8.38
C SER A 19 2.77 -0.57 7.69
N ALA A 20 3.50 -1.37 6.89
CA ALA A 20 4.61 -0.89 6.09
C ALA A 20 4.19 0.15 5.06
N MET A 21 3.10 -0.09 4.33
CA MET A 21 2.59 0.86 3.32
C MET A 21 2.11 2.17 3.95
N ILE A 22 1.46 2.13 5.12
CA ILE A 22 1.07 3.34 5.86
C ILE A 22 2.31 4.16 6.22
N LYS A 23 3.34 3.53 6.77
CA LYS A 23 4.61 4.20 7.10
C LYS A 23 5.31 4.72 5.85
N ASN A 24 5.28 3.96 4.74
CA ASN A 24 5.86 4.37 3.45
C ASN A 24 5.22 5.65 2.92
N ALA A 25 3.90 5.85 3.11
CA ALA A 25 3.25 7.09 2.72
C ALA A 25 3.85 8.29 3.47
N ILE A 26 4.07 8.18 4.78
CA ILE A 26 4.67 9.24 5.60
C ILE A 26 6.13 9.46 5.20
N TYR A 27 6.92 8.40 5.05
CA TYR A 27 8.32 8.51 4.61
C TYR A 27 8.45 9.14 3.23
N GLY A 28 7.56 8.78 2.30
CA GLY A 28 7.50 9.36 0.96
C GLY A 28 7.19 10.85 0.99
N VAL A 29 6.23 11.28 1.82
CA VAL A 29 5.93 12.69 2.05
C VAL A 29 7.12 13.44 2.63
N ILE A 30 7.79 12.89 3.62
CA ILE A 30 9.00 13.48 4.22
C ILE A 30 10.10 13.66 3.17
N ALA A 31 10.36 12.61 2.40
CA ALA A 31 11.39 12.64 1.36
C ALA A 31 11.08 13.68 0.29
N ALA A 32 9.85 13.71 -0.21
CA ALA A 32 9.41 14.65 -1.23
C ALA A 32 9.44 16.11 -0.73
N LYS A 33 8.99 16.37 0.50
CA LYS A 33 9.06 17.72 1.11
C LYS A 33 10.51 18.16 1.33
N ALA A 34 11.36 17.28 1.81
CA ALA A 34 12.79 17.58 2.00
C ALA A 34 13.52 17.80 0.67
N ASP A 35 13.01 17.22 -0.42
CA ASP A 35 13.53 17.45 -1.78
C ASP A 35 12.92 18.69 -2.47
N GLY A 36 12.06 19.45 -1.76
CA GLY A 36 11.55 20.74 -2.21
C GLY A 36 10.11 20.75 -2.72
N ILE A 37 9.39 19.65 -2.66
CA ILE A 37 7.96 19.62 -3.03
C ILE A 37 7.13 19.99 -1.81
N ALA A 38 6.63 21.21 -1.75
CA ALA A 38 5.93 21.72 -0.56
C ALA A 38 4.68 20.91 -0.19
N ASN A 39 3.92 20.47 -1.17
CA ASN A 39 2.66 19.73 -0.99
C ASN A 39 2.61 18.50 -1.91
N PRO A 40 3.42 17.46 -1.61
CA PRO A 40 3.47 16.28 -2.47
C PRO A 40 2.14 15.54 -2.48
N THR A 41 1.72 15.12 -3.67
CA THR A 41 0.54 14.28 -3.84
C THR A 41 0.88 12.81 -3.60
N VAL A 42 0.00 12.11 -2.87
CA VAL A 42 0.17 10.70 -2.51
C VAL A 42 -0.86 9.83 -3.23
N GLY A 43 -0.40 8.75 -3.84
CA GLY A 43 -1.23 7.69 -4.40
C GLY A 43 -0.74 6.32 -3.94
N ILE A 44 -1.62 5.34 -3.90
CA ILE A 44 -1.32 3.98 -3.49
C ILE A 44 -1.38 3.08 -4.73
N ALA A 45 -0.34 2.30 -4.99
CA ALA A 45 -0.40 1.30 -6.06
C ALA A 45 -1.50 0.27 -5.78
N ASN A 46 -2.23 -0.15 -6.82
CA ASN A 46 -3.30 -1.15 -6.70
C ASN A 46 -2.70 -2.55 -6.55
N ILE A 47 -2.20 -2.82 -5.37
CA ILE A 47 -1.61 -4.09 -4.94
C ILE A 47 -2.36 -4.60 -3.70
N ASP A 48 -2.05 -5.80 -3.29
CA ASP A 48 -2.60 -6.37 -2.06
C ASP A 48 -2.32 -5.47 -0.84
N GLY A 49 -3.33 -5.23 0.00
CA GLY A 49 -3.29 -4.27 1.11
C GLY A 49 -3.59 -2.81 0.73
N ALA A 50 -3.82 -2.49 -0.55
CA ALA A 50 -4.05 -1.12 -1.00
C ALA A 50 -5.30 -0.48 -0.36
N ARG A 51 -6.39 -1.24 -0.25
CA ARG A 51 -7.65 -0.74 0.32
C ARG A 51 -7.58 -0.50 1.82
N GLN A 52 -6.91 -1.40 2.56
CA GLN A 52 -6.69 -1.20 3.98
C GLN A 52 -5.77 0.01 4.22
N THR A 53 -4.73 0.17 3.40
CA THR A 53 -3.85 1.34 3.43
C THR A 53 -4.63 2.62 3.11
N GLU A 54 -5.49 2.62 2.09
CA GLU A 54 -6.38 3.73 1.74
C GLU A 54 -7.23 4.16 2.93
N LYS A 55 -7.94 3.21 3.55
CA LYS A 55 -8.76 3.46 4.73
C LYS A 55 -7.95 4.07 5.88
N ALA A 56 -6.75 3.56 6.11
CA ALA A 56 -5.86 4.05 7.15
C ALA A 56 -5.36 5.48 6.88
N LEU A 57 -4.97 5.80 5.64
CA LEU A 57 -4.51 7.14 5.27
C LEU A 57 -5.66 8.16 5.31
N LEU A 58 -6.87 7.76 4.90
CA LEU A 58 -8.06 8.60 5.01
C LEU A 58 -8.40 8.90 6.48
N ALA A 59 -8.31 7.91 7.36
CA ALA A 59 -8.53 8.11 8.80
C ALA A 59 -7.49 9.08 9.41
N LEU A 60 -6.22 9.00 9.01
CA LEU A 60 -5.21 9.99 9.42
C LEU A 60 -5.55 11.38 8.92
N ALA A 61 -6.02 11.51 7.67
CA ALA A 61 -6.40 12.78 7.09
C ALA A 61 -7.62 13.40 7.81
N GLU A 62 -8.65 12.62 8.12
CA GLU A 62 -9.81 13.03 8.90
C GLU A 62 -9.43 13.51 10.31
N ASN A 63 -8.40 12.92 10.90
CA ASN A 63 -7.85 13.29 12.20
C ASN A 63 -6.85 14.46 12.14
N GLY A 64 -6.65 15.08 10.97
CA GLY A 64 -5.88 16.31 10.81
C GLY A 64 -4.46 16.15 10.25
N TYR A 65 -4.03 14.96 9.82
CA TYR A 65 -2.79 14.85 9.07
C TYR A 65 -2.99 15.32 7.61
N SER A 66 -2.24 16.33 7.19
CA SER A 66 -2.43 16.97 5.89
C SER A 66 -1.87 16.15 4.74
N PHE A 67 -2.54 15.05 4.37
CA PHE A 67 -2.27 14.39 3.09
C PHE A 67 -2.88 15.18 1.94
N ASN A 68 -2.11 15.33 0.86
CA ASN A 68 -2.61 15.75 -0.42
C ASN A 68 -2.73 14.51 -1.31
N PHE A 69 -3.94 14.00 -1.51
CA PHE A 69 -4.15 12.79 -2.28
C PHE A 69 -4.19 13.06 -3.78
N ALA A 70 -3.49 12.23 -4.55
CA ALA A 70 -3.59 12.23 -6.00
C ALA A 70 -4.89 11.57 -6.45
N ASN A 71 -5.41 12.01 -7.61
CA ASN A 71 -6.51 11.35 -8.28
C ASN A 71 -6.01 10.43 -9.39
N SER A 72 -6.50 9.19 -9.40
CA SER A 72 -6.28 8.28 -10.52
C SER A 72 -6.90 8.82 -11.81
N LEU A 73 -6.27 8.53 -12.94
CA LEU A 73 -6.78 8.86 -14.28
C LEU A 73 -8.02 8.07 -14.68
N ARG A 74 -8.49 7.18 -13.83
CA ARG A 74 -9.74 6.46 -14.07
C ARG A 74 -10.94 7.38 -13.96
N SER A 75 -12.02 7.01 -14.64
CA SER A 75 -13.28 7.76 -14.62
C SER A 75 -13.91 7.89 -13.22
N ASP A 76 -13.64 6.92 -12.34
CA ASP A 76 -14.09 6.89 -10.94
C ASP A 76 -13.09 7.57 -9.97
N GLY A 77 -11.91 7.99 -10.46
CA GLY A 77 -10.91 8.68 -9.65
C GLY A 77 -10.36 7.81 -8.50
N GLY A 78 -10.10 8.47 -7.36
CA GLY A 78 -9.63 7.84 -6.13
C GLY A 78 -8.11 7.79 -6.01
N LEU A 79 -7.64 7.44 -4.81
CA LEU A 79 -6.21 7.48 -4.49
C LEU A 79 -5.49 6.13 -4.75
N VAL A 80 -6.22 5.08 -5.12
CA VAL A 80 -5.62 3.81 -5.54
C VAL A 80 -5.30 3.86 -7.02
N MET A 81 -3.98 3.83 -7.32
CA MET A 81 -3.38 4.05 -8.64
C MET A 81 -3.22 2.75 -9.42
N ARG A 82 -3.42 2.80 -10.74
CA ARG A 82 -3.16 1.68 -11.65
C ARG A 82 -1.93 1.94 -12.53
N GLY A 83 -1.61 0.97 -13.41
CA GLY A 83 -0.44 1.06 -14.29
C GLY A 83 -0.40 2.33 -15.15
N ASN A 84 -1.55 2.83 -15.62
CA ASN A 84 -1.60 4.08 -16.39
C ASN A 84 -1.26 5.31 -15.54
N ASP A 85 -1.58 5.30 -14.26
CA ASP A 85 -1.21 6.37 -13.33
C ASP A 85 0.30 6.41 -13.10
N LEU A 86 0.95 5.23 -13.08
CA LEU A 86 2.40 5.13 -13.02
C LEU A 86 3.05 5.71 -14.29
N LEU A 87 2.53 5.37 -15.48
CA LEU A 87 3.04 5.91 -16.74
C LEU A 87 2.86 7.43 -16.84
N ALA A 88 1.74 7.94 -16.38
CA ALA A 88 1.44 9.38 -16.40
C ALA A 88 2.17 10.17 -15.32
N GLY A 89 2.69 9.51 -14.28
CA GLY A 89 3.25 10.20 -13.12
C GLY A 89 2.17 10.93 -12.33
N SER A 90 0.99 10.31 -12.13
CA SER A 90 -0.15 10.96 -11.48
C SER A 90 0.16 11.44 -10.06
N PRO A 91 0.71 10.63 -9.14
CA PRO A 91 1.16 11.11 -7.84
C PRO A 91 2.62 11.56 -7.85
N ASP A 92 3.01 12.40 -6.90
CA ASP A 92 4.41 12.66 -6.59
C ASP A 92 5.01 11.49 -5.81
N VAL A 93 4.23 10.90 -4.91
CA VAL A 93 4.61 9.75 -4.08
C VAL A 93 3.69 8.57 -4.40
N MET A 94 4.27 7.50 -4.95
CA MET A 94 3.58 6.24 -5.19
C MET A 94 3.92 5.25 -4.08
N VAL A 95 2.94 4.94 -3.24
CA VAL A 95 3.09 4.01 -2.11
C VAL A 95 2.97 2.56 -2.61
N MET A 96 3.92 1.73 -2.22
CA MET A 96 3.99 0.31 -2.56
C MET A 96 4.47 -0.52 -1.37
N ASP A 97 4.33 -1.84 -1.46
CA ASP A 97 5.03 -2.76 -0.57
C ASP A 97 6.52 -2.88 -0.94
N SER A 98 7.30 -3.44 -0.03
CA SER A 98 8.77 -3.53 -0.17
C SER A 98 9.22 -4.40 -1.35
N LEU A 99 8.46 -5.42 -1.71
CA LEU A 99 8.81 -6.34 -2.78
C LEU A 99 8.52 -5.73 -4.15
N THR A 100 7.32 -5.18 -4.34
CA THR A 100 6.86 -4.63 -5.62
C THR A 100 7.75 -3.50 -6.09
N GLY A 101 8.06 -2.52 -5.23
CA GLY A 101 8.91 -1.41 -5.59
C GLY A 101 10.34 -1.83 -5.94
N ASN A 102 10.91 -2.76 -5.18
CA ASN A 102 12.24 -3.30 -5.45
C ASN A 102 12.30 -4.03 -6.81
N LEU A 103 11.32 -4.88 -7.09
CA LEU A 103 11.24 -5.59 -8.39
C LEU A 103 11.09 -4.62 -9.55
N MET A 104 10.26 -3.59 -9.42
CA MET A 104 10.08 -2.58 -10.47
C MET A 104 11.40 -1.88 -10.80
N MET A 105 12.18 -1.45 -9.81
CA MET A 105 13.48 -0.82 -10.04
C MET A 105 14.45 -1.76 -10.74
N LYS A 106 14.45 -3.05 -10.42
CA LYS A 106 15.27 -4.07 -11.10
C LYS A 106 14.84 -4.26 -12.55
N ILE A 107 13.53 -4.36 -12.81
CA ILE A 107 12.98 -4.53 -14.16
C ILE A 107 13.31 -3.31 -15.04
N PHE A 108 13.09 -2.09 -14.54
CA PHE A 108 13.41 -0.87 -15.28
C PHE A 108 14.90 -0.78 -15.60
N SER A 109 15.76 -1.10 -14.64
CA SER A 109 17.20 -1.11 -14.86
C SER A 109 17.63 -2.20 -15.84
N ALA A 110 17.07 -3.41 -15.73
CA ALA A 110 17.36 -4.50 -16.68
C ALA A 110 16.96 -4.12 -18.11
N TYR A 111 15.82 -3.47 -18.27
CA TYR A 111 15.38 -3.01 -19.59
C TYR A 111 16.34 -1.97 -20.20
N THR A 112 16.85 -1.03 -19.42
CA THR A 112 17.72 0.06 -19.92
C THR A 112 19.17 -0.36 -20.10
N THR A 113 19.66 -1.36 -19.36
CA THR A 113 21.06 -1.77 -19.38
C THR A 113 21.34 -3.13 -20.01
N GLY A 114 20.28 -3.86 -20.38
CA GLY A 114 20.42 -5.26 -20.81
C GLY A 114 20.68 -6.24 -19.65
N GLY A 115 20.42 -5.82 -18.40
CA GLY A 115 20.46 -6.69 -17.23
C GLY A 115 21.76 -6.70 -16.42
N ASN A 116 22.73 -5.85 -16.76
CA ASN A 116 24.04 -5.90 -16.11
C ASN A 116 24.12 -5.15 -14.77
N TYR A 117 23.46 -3.99 -14.64
CA TYR A 117 23.54 -3.15 -13.47
C TYR A 117 22.31 -2.23 -13.34
N GLU A 118 22.12 -1.64 -12.17
CA GLU A 118 21.10 -0.62 -11.96
C GLU A 118 21.59 0.73 -12.47
N SER A 119 20.78 1.34 -13.34
CA SER A 119 21.08 2.63 -13.97
C SER A 119 20.04 3.70 -13.64
N LEU A 120 18.92 3.32 -13.06
CA LEU A 120 17.79 4.21 -12.78
C LEU A 120 17.60 4.42 -11.28
N GLY A 121 17.07 5.60 -10.93
CA GLY A 121 16.81 6.01 -9.56
C GLY A 121 18.03 6.61 -8.87
N TYR A 122 17.82 6.97 -7.61
CA TYR A 122 18.77 7.67 -6.75
C TYR A 122 19.19 6.81 -5.54
N GLY A 123 19.24 5.51 -5.72
CA GLY A 123 19.46 4.53 -4.66
C GLY A 123 18.19 4.07 -3.98
N TYR A 124 18.35 3.33 -2.89
CA TYR A 124 17.28 2.81 -2.02
C TYR A 124 17.27 3.59 -0.71
N GLY A 125 16.82 4.79 -0.77
CA GLY A 125 16.82 5.73 0.35
C GLY A 125 16.01 6.95 0.00
N PRO A 126 15.98 7.96 0.87
CA PRO A 126 16.77 8.04 2.11
C PRO A 126 16.23 7.12 3.21
N GLY A 127 17.11 6.51 3.98
CA GLY A 127 16.79 5.83 5.22
C GLY A 127 16.41 6.87 6.27
N ILE A 128 15.13 7.22 6.34
CA ILE A 128 14.57 8.18 7.28
C ILE A 128 13.88 7.40 8.39
N GLY A 129 14.43 7.39 9.59
CA GLY A 129 13.80 6.82 10.77
C GLY A 129 13.32 7.92 11.70
N GLU A 130 12.26 7.66 12.48
CA GLU A 130 11.67 8.64 13.40
C GLU A 130 12.71 9.20 14.39
N HIS A 131 13.51 8.32 14.97
CA HIS A 131 14.56 8.67 15.96
C HIS A 131 15.98 8.49 15.41
N PHE A 132 16.13 8.47 14.09
CA PHE A 132 17.41 8.22 13.45
C PHE A 132 18.00 9.51 12.88
N ASP A 133 19.09 9.98 13.47
CA ASP A 133 19.68 11.29 13.16
C ASP A 133 20.68 11.31 12.01
N SER A 134 20.84 10.20 11.33
CA SER A 134 21.69 10.11 10.15
C SER A 134 20.88 9.92 8.88
N LEU A 135 21.29 10.57 7.81
CA LEU A 135 20.76 10.33 6.47
C LEU A 135 21.56 9.20 5.84
N VAL A 136 20.89 8.09 5.52
CA VAL A 136 21.55 6.93 4.92
C VAL A 136 20.96 6.67 3.54
N MET A 137 21.80 6.77 2.51
CA MET A 137 21.46 6.36 1.16
C MET A 137 21.95 4.93 0.95
N ILE A 138 21.02 4.00 0.72
CA ILE A 138 21.36 2.61 0.45
C ILE A 138 21.49 2.43 -1.05
N ILE A 139 22.53 1.75 -1.48
CA ILE A 139 22.72 1.30 -2.86
C ILE A 139 22.86 -0.22 -2.89
N SER A 140 22.48 -0.84 -3.98
CA SER A 140 22.69 -2.27 -4.16
C SER A 140 24.10 -2.57 -4.67
N ARG A 141 24.53 -3.81 -4.53
CA ARG A 141 25.79 -4.27 -5.16
C ARG A 141 25.77 -4.19 -6.69
N ALA A 142 24.59 -4.13 -7.27
CA ALA A 142 24.40 -3.98 -8.70
C ALA A 142 24.27 -2.51 -9.14
N SER A 143 24.32 -1.54 -8.23
CA SER A 143 24.17 -0.12 -8.57
C SER A 143 25.37 0.35 -9.39
N GLY A 144 25.11 0.91 -10.57
CA GLY A 144 26.08 1.55 -11.41
C GLY A 144 26.38 2.99 -10.97
N SER A 145 27.43 3.59 -11.58
CA SER A 145 27.85 4.96 -11.30
C SER A 145 26.72 6.01 -11.37
N PRO A 146 25.76 5.94 -12.31
CA PRO A 146 24.67 6.93 -12.36
C PRO A 146 23.82 6.93 -11.08
N VAL A 147 23.50 5.75 -10.55
CA VAL A 147 22.70 5.62 -9.32
C VAL A 147 23.48 6.13 -8.11
N ILE A 148 24.79 5.84 -8.04
CA ILE A 148 25.65 6.31 -6.94
C ILE A 148 25.77 7.83 -6.96
N ALA A 149 26.03 8.43 -8.13
CA ALA A 149 26.11 9.87 -8.29
C ALA A 149 24.78 10.55 -7.91
N GLY A 150 23.66 10.04 -8.44
CA GLY A 150 22.33 10.56 -8.10
C GLY A 150 22.01 10.45 -6.61
N ALA A 151 22.40 9.36 -5.94
CA ALA A 151 22.22 9.20 -4.51
C ALA A 151 22.98 10.24 -3.69
N ILE A 152 24.21 10.59 -4.10
CA ILE A 152 25.01 11.63 -3.44
C ILE A 152 24.38 13.01 -3.62
N GLU A 153 23.95 13.35 -4.84
CA GLU A 153 23.28 14.62 -5.14
C GLU A 153 21.98 14.75 -4.36
N TYR A 154 21.19 13.69 -4.34
CA TYR A 154 19.92 13.65 -3.59
C TYR A 154 20.16 13.82 -2.07
N ALA A 155 21.13 13.11 -1.50
CA ALA A 155 21.50 13.27 -0.10
C ALA A 155 21.92 14.71 0.22
N SER A 156 22.71 15.35 -0.66
CA SER A 156 23.10 16.75 -0.51
C SER A 156 21.89 17.69 -0.48
N THR A 157 20.95 17.53 -1.40
CA THR A 157 19.72 18.31 -1.45
C THR A 157 18.90 18.18 -0.16
N LEU A 158 18.70 16.95 0.32
CA LEU A 158 17.96 16.68 1.56
C LEU A 158 18.62 17.35 2.78
N VAL A 159 19.94 17.32 2.86
CA VAL A 159 20.70 17.96 3.96
C VAL A 159 20.56 19.48 3.89
N MET A 160 20.72 20.08 2.71
CA MET A 160 20.57 21.52 2.52
C MET A 160 19.15 22.01 2.88
N ASN A 161 18.15 21.22 2.61
CA ASN A 161 16.75 21.53 2.91
C ASN A 161 16.31 21.10 4.33
N ASN A 162 17.27 20.80 5.21
CA ASN A 162 17.02 20.47 6.61
C ASN A 162 15.99 19.33 6.81
N TRP A 163 16.23 18.20 6.14
CA TRP A 163 15.37 17.02 6.20
C TRP A 163 14.97 16.58 7.63
N LYS A 164 15.83 16.84 8.63
CA LYS A 164 15.53 16.50 10.03
C LYS A 164 14.33 17.28 10.58
N ALA A 165 14.27 18.58 10.29
CA ALA A 165 13.13 19.39 10.71
C ALA A 165 11.85 18.92 10.02
N VAL A 166 11.90 18.65 8.71
CA VAL A 166 10.76 18.09 7.96
C VAL A 166 10.29 16.78 8.57
N ARG A 167 11.23 15.85 8.82
CA ARG A 167 10.93 14.56 9.45
C ARG A 167 10.23 14.74 10.81
N THR A 168 10.79 15.56 11.67
CA THR A 168 10.26 15.76 13.02
C THR A 168 8.83 16.32 12.96
N THR A 169 8.61 17.36 12.17
CA THR A 169 7.28 17.95 11.98
C THR A 169 6.26 16.95 11.44
N GLU A 170 6.63 16.17 10.42
CA GLU A 170 5.70 15.19 9.82
C GLU A 170 5.33 14.07 10.80
N PHE A 171 6.29 13.55 11.57
CA PHE A 171 5.98 12.55 12.58
C PHE A 171 5.14 13.11 13.74
N GLU A 172 5.43 14.31 14.23
CA GLU A 172 4.61 14.99 15.24
C GLU A 172 3.15 15.13 14.78
N HIS A 173 2.94 15.57 13.52
CA HIS A 173 1.62 15.67 12.93
C HIS A 173 0.95 14.30 12.78
N ALA A 174 1.67 13.29 12.31
CA ALA A 174 1.12 11.95 12.13
C ALA A 174 0.71 11.31 13.48
N TYR A 175 1.53 11.46 14.50
CA TYR A 175 1.18 10.98 15.85
C TYR A 175 0.01 11.74 16.46
N SER A 176 -0.05 13.06 16.27
CA SER A 176 -1.19 13.87 16.71
C SER A 176 -2.49 13.45 16.03
N ALA A 177 -2.41 13.00 14.78
CA ALA A 177 -3.52 12.44 14.02
C ALA A 177 -3.84 10.97 14.35
N GLY A 178 -3.15 10.37 15.33
CA GLY A 178 -3.43 9.01 15.78
C GLY A 178 -2.72 7.89 15.04
N LEU A 179 -1.57 8.15 14.43
CA LEU A 179 -0.80 7.14 13.69
C LEU A 179 -0.63 5.82 14.46
N LYS A 180 -0.34 5.88 15.75
CA LYS A 180 -0.15 4.68 16.57
C LYS A 180 -1.39 3.79 16.58
N LYS A 181 -2.56 4.39 16.76
CA LYS A 181 -3.84 3.67 16.75
C LYS A 181 -4.12 3.08 15.36
N VAL A 182 -3.93 3.88 14.31
CA VAL A 182 -4.15 3.43 12.93
C VAL A 182 -3.26 2.25 12.57
N LEU A 183 -1.99 2.25 13.00
CA LEU A 183 -1.09 1.12 12.82
C LEU A 183 -1.48 -0.12 13.64
N GLU A 184 -2.04 0.07 14.83
CA GLU A 184 -2.55 -1.04 15.65
C GLU A 184 -3.79 -1.67 15.00
N ASP A 185 -4.72 -0.83 14.53
CA ASP A 185 -5.96 -1.26 13.88
C ASP A 185 -5.71 -1.93 12.51
N ALA A 186 -4.62 -1.56 11.82
CA ALA A 186 -4.23 -2.13 10.54
C ALA A 186 -3.56 -3.50 10.65
N LYS A 187 -3.06 -3.87 11.83
CA LYS A 187 -2.47 -5.18 12.01
C LYS A 187 -3.53 -6.26 11.85
N PRO A 188 -3.22 -7.35 11.12
CA PRO A 188 -4.14 -8.47 11.06
C PRO A 188 -4.44 -8.89 12.49
N VAL A 189 -5.70 -8.89 12.84
CA VAL A 189 -6.14 -9.50 14.10
C VAL A 189 -5.56 -10.91 14.06
N LYS A 190 -4.59 -11.21 14.93
CA LYS A 190 -4.18 -12.59 15.13
C LYS A 190 -5.47 -13.32 15.46
N LYS A 191 -6.03 -14.01 14.48
CA LYS A 191 -7.02 -15.02 14.78
C LYS A 191 -6.29 -15.92 15.77
N THR A 192 -6.57 -15.74 17.06
CA THR A 192 -6.29 -16.81 18.03
C THR A 192 -6.76 -18.04 17.28
N ASP A 193 -5.96 -19.12 17.31
CA ASP A 193 -6.38 -20.46 16.95
C ASP A 193 -7.62 -20.83 17.80
N ALA A 194 -8.70 -20.08 17.63
CA ALA A 194 -10.03 -20.51 17.93
C ALA A 194 -10.20 -21.69 16.99
N ALA A 195 -10.17 -22.87 17.58
CA ALA A 195 -10.35 -24.14 16.94
C ALA A 195 -11.16 -23.94 15.65
N VAL A 196 -10.62 -24.45 14.54
CA VAL A 196 -11.40 -24.55 13.31
C VAL A 196 -12.67 -25.25 13.73
N GLU A 197 -13.71 -24.47 14.08
CA GLU A 197 -15.04 -25.02 14.24
C GLU A 197 -15.28 -25.67 12.90
N ASP A 198 -15.52 -26.96 12.94
CA ASP A 198 -15.80 -27.78 11.76
C ASP A 198 -17.11 -27.28 11.15
N VAL A 199 -17.01 -26.12 10.46
CA VAL A 199 -18.16 -25.45 9.86
C VAL A 199 -18.59 -26.30 8.70
N LYS A 200 -19.66 -27.06 8.91
CA LYS A 200 -20.21 -27.92 7.88
C LYS A 200 -20.69 -27.06 6.72
N MET A 201 -20.10 -27.30 5.55
CA MET A 201 -20.54 -26.67 4.31
C MET A 201 -22.04 -26.93 4.11
N PRO A 202 -22.84 -25.88 3.84
CA PRO A 202 -24.27 -26.03 3.50
C PRO A 202 -24.48 -26.92 2.28
N GLU A 203 -25.69 -27.37 2.07
CA GLU A 203 -26.08 -28.13 0.89
C GLU A 203 -25.74 -27.33 -0.38
N LYS A 204 -25.14 -28.01 -1.37
CA LYS A 204 -24.63 -27.37 -2.57
C LYS A 204 -25.77 -26.75 -3.40
N GLU A 205 -25.64 -25.45 -3.68
CA GLU A 205 -26.55 -24.69 -4.54
C GLU A 205 -25.86 -24.29 -5.85
N ILE A 206 -26.66 -23.97 -6.87
CA ILE A 206 -26.11 -23.38 -8.11
C ILE A 206 -25.76 -21.93 -7.83
N VAL A 207 -24.48 -21.59 -7.99
CA VAL A 207 -23.99 -20.23 -7.80
C VAL A 207 -24.15 -19.44 -9.11
N THR A 208 -24.92 -18.35 -9.06
CA THR A 208 -25.27 -17.50 -10.22
C THR A 208 -24.96 -16.03 -9.98
N ALA A 209 -24.62 -15.66 -8.75
CA ALA A 209 -24.25 -14.30 -8.34
C ALA A 209 -22.83 -14.25 -7.81
N GLN A 210 -22.25 -13.06 -7.80
CA GLN A 210 -20.91 -12.84 -7.29
C GLN A 210 -20.82 -11.54 -6.49
N ILE A 211 -19.97 -11.50 -5.46
CA ILE A 211 -19.57 -10.33 -4.70
C ILE A 211 -18.06 -10.14 -4.89
N PRO A 212 -17.62 -9.07 -5.59
CA PRO A 212 -16.23 -8.72 -5.76
C PRO A 212 -15.71 -7.83 -4.63
N GLY A 213 -14.38 -7.61 -4.60
CA GLY A 213 -13.75 -6.61 -3.73
C GLY A 213 -13.29 -7.17 -2.39
N ILE A 214 -13.24 -8.50 -2.26
CA ILE A 214 -12.68 -9.20 -1.12
C ILE A 214 -11.19 -9.44 -1.38
N GLU A 215 -10.35 -9.31 -0.34
CA GLU A 215 -8.92 -9.60 -0.45
C GLU A 215 -8.69 -11.11 -0.64
N VAL A 216 -7.64 -11.46 -1.41
CA VAL A 216 -7.33 -12.88 -1.69
C VAL A 216 -7.15 -13.69 -0.42
N MET A 217 -6.51 -13.10 0.59
CA MET A 217 -6.20 -13.79 1.84
C MET A 217 -7.43 -13.98 2.74
N ASP A 218 -8.47 -13.19 2.53
CA ASP A 218 -9.71 -13.22 3.31
C ASP A 218 -10.83 -14.01 2.61
N LEU A 219 -10.58 -14.47 1.39
CA LEU A 219 -11.60 -15.06 0.53
C LEU A 219 -12.23 -16.31 1.15
N GLU A 220 -11.42 -17.23 1.66
CA GLU A 220 -11.89 -18.47 2.31
C GLU A 220 -12.64 -18.17 3.62
N ASP A 221 -12.17 -17.19 4.38
CA ASP A 221 -12.81 -16.77 5.62
C ASP A 221 -14.18 -16.11 5.36
N ALA A 222 -14.28 -15.31 4.29
CA ALA A 222 -15.55 -14.73 3.84
C ALA A 222 -16.56 -15.82 3.45
N VAL A 223 -16.10 -16.88 2.76
CA VAL A 223 -16.93 -18.05 2.45
C VAL A 223 -17.41 -18.74 3.73
N VAL A 224 -16.52 -18.94 4.70
CA VAL A 224 -16.88 -19.57 5.99
C VAL A 224 -17.91 -18.75 6.76
N VAL A 225 -17.88 -17.42 6.70
CA VAL A 225 -18.92 -16.56 7.30
C VAL A 225 -20.28 -16.86 6.71
N LEU A 226 -20.38 -17.02 5.40
CA LEU A 226 -21.63 -17.37 4.74
C LEU A 226 -22.10 -18.79 5.07
N TRP A 227 -21.17 -19.74 5.16
CA TRP A 227 -21.50 -21.11 5.58
C TRP A 227 -22.04 -21.17 7.01
N LYS A 228 -21.48 -20.38 7.93
CA LYS A 228 -22.02 -20.23 9.31
C LYS A 228 -23.46 -19.71 9.33
N ALA A 229 -23.80 -18.86 8.37
CA ALA A 229 -25.16 -18.35 8.18
C ALA A 229 -26.08 -19.29 7.39
N GLY A 230 -25.60 -20.50 7.04
CA GLY A 230 -26.37 -21.49 6.28
C GLY A 230 -26.50 -21.17 4.78
N ILE A 231 -25.66 -20.27 4.26
CA ILE A 231 -25.66 -19.89 2.85
C ILE A 231 -24.52 -20.62 2.15
N TYR A 232 -24.83 -21.38 1.10
CA TYR A 232 -23.79 -21.98 0.27
C TYR A 232 -23.08 -20.91 -0.53
N ALA A 233 -21.76 -20.92 -0.46
CA ALA A 233 -20.89 -20.01 -1.20
C ALA A 233 -19.58 -20.72 -1.60
N GLU A 234 -18.99 -20.26 -2.68
CA GLU A 234 -17.69 -20.74 -3.20
C GLU A 234 -16.75 -19.55 -3.39
N SER A 235 -15.47 -19.77 -3.17
CA SER A 235 -14.42 -18.83 -3.57
C SER A 235 -14.15 -18.94 -5.07
N GLY A 236 -13.83 -17.82 -5.71
CA GLY A 236 -13.54 -17.80 -7.14
C GLY A 236 -12.68 -16.61 -7.55
N MET A 237 -12.29 -16.62 -8.83
CA MET A 237 -11.54 -15.54 -9.44
C MET A 237 -12.34 -14.96 -10.60
N GLY A 238 -12.71 -13.69 -10.50
CA GLY A 238 -13.40 -12.96 -11.58
C GLY A 238 -12.43 -12.09 -12.39
N CYS A 239 -12.97 -11.43 -13.41
CA CYS A 239 -12.19 -10.52 -14.26
C CYS A 239 -11.58 -9.32 -13.49
N THR A 240 -12.14 -8.97 -12.34
CA THR A 240 -11.72 -7.84 -11.51
C THR A 240 -10.96 -8.25 -10.25
N GLY A 241 -10.70 -9.53 -10.06
CA GLY A 241 -9.99 -10.08 -8.89
C GLY A 241 -10.80 -11.14 -8.15
N PRO A 242 -10.48 -11.39 -6.88
CA PRO A 242 -11.18 -12.38 -6.05
C PRO A 242 -12.66 -12.07 -5.89
N ILE A 243 -13.48 -13.10 -5.92
CA ILE A 243 -14.94 -13.00 -5.77
C ILE A 243 -15.44 -14.13 -4.88
N VAL A 244 -16.52 -13.87 -4.16
CA VAL A 244 -17.33 -14.91 -3.52
C VAL A 244 -18.56 -15.15 -4.38
N LEU A 245 -18.82 -16.40 -4.70
CA LEU A 245 -19.92 -16.87 -5.52
C LEU A 245 -21.03 -17.44 -4.65
N MET A 246 -22.28 -17.11 -4.93
CA MET A 246 -23.48 -17.64 -4.26
C MET A 246 -24.65 -17.68 -5.21
N SER A 247 -25.81 -18.20 -4.76
CA SER A 247 -27.04 -18.10 -5.53
C SER A 247 -27.56 -16.65 -5.56
N GLU A 248 -28.24 -16.27 -6.66
CA GLU A 248 -28.81 -14.91 -6.80
C GLU A 248 -29.79 -14.59 -5.66
N ALA A 249 -30.54 -15.59 -5.19
CA ALA A 249 -31.50 -15.45 -4.08
C ALA A 249 -30.83 -15.02 -2.76
N ASN A 250 -29.55 -15.38 -2.57
CA ASN A 250 -28.80 -15.10 -1.35
C ASN A 250 -27.87 -13.88 -1.46
N LYS A 251 -27.79 -13.21 -2.61
CA LYS A 251 -26.81 -12.15 -2.89
C LYS A 251 -26.90 -10.98 -1.92
N GLU A 252 -28.07 -10.39 -1.74
CA GLU A 252 -28.26 -9.23 -0.84
C GLU A 252 -27.92 -9.60 0.60
N LYS A 253 -28.44 -10.72 1.09
CA LYS A 253 -28.17 -11.20 2.45
C LYS A 253 -26.68 -11.51 2.64
N SER A 254 -26.02 -12.09 1.64
CA SER A 254 -24.58 -12.36 1.66
C SER A 254 -23.76 -11.07 1.69
N TYR A 255 -24.16 -10.06 0.92
CA TYR A 255 -23.48 -8.76 0.93
C TYR A 255 -23.56 -8.10 2.31
N ASP A 256 -24.75 -8.09 2.93
CA ASP A 256 -24.92 -7.50 4.25
C ASP A 256 -24.09 -8.22 5.32
N LEU A 257 -24.08 -9.56 5.31
CA LEU A 257 -23.27 -10.36 6.23
C LEU A 257 -21.75 -10.12 6.05
N LEU A 258 -21.29 -10.05 4.81
CA LEU A 258 -19.89 -9.79 4.52
C LEU A 258 -19.50 -8.35 4.84
N LYS A 259 -20.41 -7.41 4.71
CA LYS A 259 -20.22 -6.01 5.10
C LYS A 259 -20.15 -5.88 6.63
N GLU A 260 -21.05 -6.51 7.36
CA GLU A 260 -21.05 -6.55 8.83
C GLU A 260 -19.75 -7.21 9.36
N ALA A 261 -19.28 -8.23 8.67
CA ALA A 261 -18.01 -8.90 8.98
C ALA A 261 -16.74 -8.14 8.51
N GLY A 262 -16.92 -7.02 7.75
CA GLY A 262 -15.83 -6.15 7.32
C GLY A 262 -15.07 -6.61 6.08
N TYR A 263 -15.62 -7.55 5.31
CA TYR A 263 -14.98 -8.05 4.07
C TYR A 263 -15.33 -7.23 2.83
N VAL A 264 -16.42 -6.48 2.86
CA VAL A 264 -16.84 -5.57 1.77
C VAL A 264 -17.25 -4.23 2.36
N GLY A 265 -17.06 -3.14 1.61
CA GLY A 265 -17.31 -1.77 2.06
C GLY A 265 -18.69 -1.23 1.71
#